data_b4b6447f512e2dac676449dea0c48e52
#
_entry.id   b4b6447f512e2dac676449dea0c48e52
#
_cell.length_a   1.000
_cell.length_b   1.000
_cell.length_c   1.000
_cell.angle_alpha   90.00
_cell.angle_beta   90.00
_cell.angle_gamma   90.00
#
_symmetry.space_group_name_H-M   'P 1'
#
loop_
_entity.id
_entity.type
_entity.pdbx_description
1 polymer ?
#
loop_
_entity_poly.entity_id
_entity_poly.type
_entity_poly.pdbx_seq_one_letter_code
_entity_poly.pdbx_strand_id
1 'polypeptide(L)'
;MKLRRSVPIHGLTQFCSTKGRIFALGFSLVLFVPTPVSSSNSDAPLTVNDVTKHFINSSLNVTERNAELEWFKEAAKAYKGTKVTVISEDIPTHRYESQYLAKIFTQLTGIQVSHEITGEDDLVKRLQLQMNSGLHIYDGYINDSDFIGTHIRTGKVVPLSDFIENEWRDITLPTLDIDDFIGIEFTKNAQGTIYQLPDQQFANLYWYRHDWFSNPDFQKKFHAKYGYELAVPQNWQAYEDIAQFFTYDIQEIDGERIWGHFDYAKYEPSLGWRISDSWLSLAGVNDLGLPSGLPVGDWGIRAEECIPVGASVTRGGALNSPAAIYALEKYKFWLENYAPPESKSLTFRTAAQFLSQGRVAQQIFWYSAFVPILLDEDSKVIDENGDPLWRLAPSPRGKYWKQGMKSGYQDAGSWTFLHSTPDRQKEAAWLYAQFTVSKTVTFDKLLNGFTPIRHSDIQSPAFTAMQKGLGGLVEFYQSDAKNVWTPSGVNIPDYSTMAAMWWQHIGEYLYGDITAKETLFKLASKFDQHMQSLSAIPMRQCSPKLNMISDPTVWLNKPGAPWKEIVEKQQGVTLPLSEVYKLWNIDVR
;
A
#
# COMPACT_ATOMS: atom_id res chain seq x y z
N MET A 1 -37.47 18.06 -36.79
CA MET A 1 -38.12 19.30 -36.37
C MET A 1 -37.37 19.77 -35.11
N LYS A 2 -36.35 20.63 -35.31
CA LYS A 2 -36.12 21.99 -34.75
C LYS A 2 -36.51 22.09 -33.25
N LEU A 3 -35.66 22.51 -32.30
CA LEU A 3 -34.82 23.71 -32.27
C LEU A 3 -33.73 23.62 -31.15
N ARG A 4 -32.55 24.11 -31.46
CA ARG A 4 -31.50 24.56 -30.54
C ARG A 4 -31.93 25.80 -29.78
N ARG A 5 -31.45 25.99 -28.54
CA ARG A 5 -31.14 27.33 -28.01
C ARG A 5 -29.94 27.29 -27.09
N SER A 6 -28.92 28.00 -27.53
CA SER A 6 -27.76 28.49 -26.79
C SER A 6 -28.11 29.79 -26.07
N VAL A 7 -27.54 30.07 -24.89
CA VAL A 7 -27.49 31.42 -24.27
C VAL A 7 -26.11 31.58 -23.58
N PRO A 8 -25.57 32.79 -23.52
CA PRO A 8 -24.14 33.06 -23.57
C PRO A 8 -23.50 33.49 -22.26
N ILE A 9 -22.16 33.54 -22.30
CA ILE A 9 -21.19 34.04 -21.31
C ILE A 9 -21.18 35.57 -21.30
N HIS A 10 -21.21 36.18 -20.11
CA HIS A 10 -20.64 37.50 -19.77
C HIS A 10 -20.32 37.46 -18.27
N GLY A 11 -19.23 37.88 -17.70
CA GLY A 11 -18.21 38.83 -18.06
C GLY A 11 -17.79 39.56 -16.78
N LEU A 12 -16.52 39.43 -16.39
CA LEU A 12 -15.63 40.38 -15.67
C LEU A 12 -16.23 41.40 -14.68
N THR A 13 -15.67 41.48 -13.46
CA THR A 13 -14.89 42.70 -13.09
C THR A 13 -14.09 42.50 -11.77
N GLN A 14 -12.87 42.98 -11.82
CA GLN A 14 -11.88 43.22 -10.75
C GLN A 14 -12.44 44.09 -9.60
N PHE A 15 -11.95 43.87 -8.39
CA PHE A 15 -11.63 44.98 -7.47
C PHE A 15 -10.34 44.68 -6.67
N CYS A 16 -9.44 45.61 -6.76
CA CYS A 16 -8.16 45.73 -6.09
C CYS A 16 -8.29 46.67 -4.88
N SER A 17 -7.64 46.42 -3.75
CA SER A 17 -7.04 47.43 -2.83
C SER A 17 -6.79 46.83 -1.43
N THR A 18 -5.63 46.77 -1.00
CA THR A 18 -4.59 47.59 -0.34
C THR A 18 -4.37 47.28 1.14
N LYS A 19 -3.13 46.87 1.42
CA LYS A 19 -2.22 47.20 2.54
C LYS A 19 -2.57 46.80 3.99
N GLY A 20 -1.69 46.00 4.56
CA GLY A 20 -1.42 45.93 5.98
C GLY A 20 -0.17 45.08 6.25
N ARG A 21 0.98 45.71 6.49
CA ARG A 21 2.24 45.07 6.92
C ARG A 21 2.11 44.64 8.39
N ILE A 22 2.39 43.39 8.69
CA ILE A 22 2.88 42.97 10.01
C ILE A 22 4.00 41.93 9.79
N PHE A 23 5.15 42.21 10.38
CA PHE A 23 6.32 41.33 10.45
C PHE A 23 6.01 40.19 11.43
N ALA A 24 6.04 38.95 10.96
CA ALA A 24 6.22 37.79 11.82
C ALA A 24 7.26 36.88 11.15
N LEU A 25 8.36 36.63 11.83
CA LEU A 25 9.34 35.61 11.48
C LEU A 25 8.68 34.22 11.68
N GLY A 26 8.10 33.68 10.64
CA GLY A 26 7.63 32.32 10.58
C GLY A 26 8.58 31.51 9.70
N PHE A 27 9.09 30.43 10.22
CA PHE A 27 9.70 29.37 9.42
C PHE A 27 8.62 28.82 8.51
N SER A 28 8.55 29.31 7.28
CA SER A 28 7.70 28.73 6.24
C SER A 28 8.30 27.40 5.82
N LEU A 29 7.61 26.33 6.14
CA LEU A 29 7.79 25.05 5.46
C LEU A 29 7.37 25.31 4.00
N VAL A 30 8.33 25.55 3.13
CA VAL A 30 8.08 25.66 1.69
C VAL A 30 7.78 24.25 1.21
N LEU A 31 6.51 23.89 1.19
CA LEU A 31 6.04 22.82 0.32
C LEU A 31 6.36 23.30 -1.10
N PHE A 32 7.42 22.76 -1.66
CA PHE A 32 7.76 22.96 -3.06
C PHE A 32 6.67 22.29 -3.90
N VAL A 33 5.62 23.04 -4.23
CA VAL A 33 4.86 22.76 -5.44
C VAL A 33 5.90 22.89 -6.56
N PRO A 34 6.17 21.83 -7.34
CA PRO A 34 7.07 21.98 -8.48
C PRO A 34 6.47 23.04 -9.38
N THR A 35 7.15 24.20 -9.46
CA THR A 35 6.79 25.22 -10.43
C THR A 35 6.73 24.51 -11.78
N PRO A 36 5.63 24.65 -12.57
CA PRO A 36 5.60 24.08 -13.89
C PRO A 36 6.82 24.62 -14.64
N VAL A 37 7.72 23.72 -14.98
CA VAL A 37 8.85 24.04 -15.83
C VAL A 37 8.25 24.70 -17.07
N SER A 38 8.49 26.00 -17.21
CA SER A 38 8.14 26.75 -18.41
C SER A 38 8.51 25.86 -19.59
N SER A 39 7.54 25.55 -20.43
CA SER A 39 7.70 24.73 -21.63
C SER A 39 8.62 25.44 -22.63
N SER A 40 9.91 25.46 -22.34
CA SER A 40 10.93 25.59 -23.37
C SER A 40 11.02 24.19 -23.99
N ASN A 41 10.53 24.05 -25.21
CA ASN A 41 10.82 22.94 -26.12
C ASN A 41 12.33 22.84 -26.31
N SER A 42 13.03 22.16 -25.41
CA SER A 42 14.40 21.72 -25.68
C SER A 42 14.47 20.23 -25.38
N ASP A 43 14.38 19.42 -26.42
CA ASP A 43 14.82 18.02 -26.46
C ASP A 43 16.36 17.91 -26.33
N ALA A 44 16.99 18.93 -25.77
CA ALA A 44 18.43 18.96 -25.58
C ALA A 44 18.84 17.99 -24.46
N PRO A 45 19.90 17.21 -24.65
CA PRO A 45 20.43 16.34 -23.61
C PRO A 45 20.77 17.13 -22.34
N LEU A 46 20.31 16.68 -21.17
CA LEU A 46 20.71 17.24 -19.88
C LEU A 46 22.14 16.83 -19.54
N THR A 47 22.89 17.75 -18.92
CA THR A 47 24.15 17.38 -18.27
C THR A 47 23.88 16.76 -16.90
N VAL A 48 24.84 15.99 -16.37
CA VAL A 48 24.74 15.45 -15.01
C VAL A 48 24.53 16.56 -13.98
N ASN A 49 25.24 17.68 -14.11
CA ASN A 49 25.07 18.83 -13.22
C ASN A 49 23.66 19.44 -13.28
N ASP A 50 23.00 19.39 -14.44
CA ASP A 50 21.62 19.85 -14.54
C ASP A 50 20.67 18.89 -13.83
N VAL A 51 20.83 17.58 -14.05
CA VAL A 51 20.02 16.56 -13.38
C VAL A 51 20.22 16.57 -11.86
N THR A 52 21.45 16.76 -11.38
CA THR A 52 21.74 16.81 -9.92
C THR A 52 20.96 17.92 -9.21
N LYS A 53 20.66 19.03 -9.88
CA LYS A 53 19.88 20.14 -9.30
C LYS A 53 18.41 19.79 -9.08
N HIS A 54 17.89 18.75 -9.76
CA HIS A 54 16.52 18.28 -9.57
C HIS A 54 16.34 17.46 -8.30
N PHE A 55 17.41 16.88 -7.75
CA PHE A 55 17.37 15.94 -6.62
C PHE A 55 18.13 16.49 -5.40
N ILE A 56 17.74 17.68 -4.94
CA ILE A 56 18.45 18.39 -3.85
C ILE A 56 18.23 17.77 -2.48
N ASN A 57 17.13 17.01 -2.31
CA ASN A 57 16.75 16.39 -1.03
C ASN A 57 17.33 14.98 -0.86
N SER A 58 18.07 14.48 -1.83
CA SER A 58 18.71 13.16 -1.78
C SER A 58 19.51 12.93 -0.49
N SER A 59 19.53 11.71 0.00
CA SER A 59 20.39 11.27 1.11
C SER A 59 21.89 11.33 0.76
N LEU A 60 22.24 11.39 -0.53
CA LEU A 60 23.60 11.53 -1.05
C LEU A 60 24.06 12.98 -1.11
N ASN A 61 25.35 13.22 -0.91
CA ASN A 61 25.94 14.53 -1.20
C ASN A 61 26.08 14.77 -2.72
N VAL A 62 26.41 16.00 -3.12
CA VAL A 62 26.48 16.40 -4.54
C VAL A 62 27.47 15.55 -5.35
N THR A 63 28.61 15.19 -4.77
CA THR A 63 29.65 14.39 -5.46
C THR A 63 29.15 12.97 -5.70
N GLU A 64 28.50 12.37 -4.72
CA GLU A 64 27.90 11.03 -4.82
C GLU A 64 26.76 10.99 -5.82
N ARG A 65 25.85 11.97 -5.82
CA ARG A 65 24.79 12.10 -6.82
C ARG A 65 25.35 12.20 -8.24
N ASN A 66 26.36 13.05 -8.41
CA ASN A 66 27.02 13.17 -9.72
C ASN A 66 27.64 11.84 -10.16
N ALA A 67 28.24 11.09 -9.25
CA ALA A 67 28.84 9.79 -9.56
C ALA A 67 27.77 8.76 -9.99
N GLU A 68 26.62 8.67 -9.32
CA GLU A 68 25.50 7.81 -9.73
C GLU A 68 24.97 8.21 -11.13
N LEU A 69 24.76 9.50 -11.36
CA LEU A 69 24.22 9.99 -12.62
C LEU A 69 25.21 9.81 -13.81
N GLU A 70 26.50 10.01 -13.60
CA GLU A 70 27.52 9.69 -14.63
C GLU A 70 27.57 8.18 -14.89
N TRP A 71 27.42 7.34 -13.87
CA TRP A 71 27.34 5.89 -14.06
C TRP A 71 26.15 5.51 -14.96
N PHE A 72 24.93 6.04 -14.71
CA PHE A 72 23.77 5.79 -15.57
C PHE A 72 24.02 6.21 -17.01
N LYS A 73 24.63 7.36 -17.22
CA LYS A 73 24.98 7.87 -18.56
C LYS A 73 25.98 6.98 -19.28
N GLU A 74 26.99 6.46 -18.57
CA GLU A 74 27.98 5.53 -19.14
C GLU A 74 27.35 4.17 -19.44
N ALA A 75 26.65 3.55 -18.48
CA ALA A 75 26.01 2.26 -18.65
C ALA A 75 24.97 2.24 -19.77
N ALA A 76 24.28 3.37 -19.97
CA ALA A 76 23.27 3.52 -21.01
C ALA A 76 23.81 3.70 -22.43
N LYS A 77 25.11 3.92 -22.62
CA LYS A 77 25.70 4.20 -23.96
C LYS A 77 25.36 3.15 -25.00
N ALA A 78 25.43 1.87 -24.62
CA ALA A 78 25.11 0.76 -25.50
C ALA A 78 23.62 0.70 -25.89
N TYR A 79 22.75 1.33 -25.12
CA TYR A 79 21.29 1.29 -25.25
C TYR A 79 20.71 2.60 -25.84
N LYS A 80 21.52 3.57 -26.16
CA LYS A 80 21.08 4.87 -26.72
C LYS A 80 20.15 4.64 -27.91
N GLY A 81 19.00 5.33 -27.93
CA GLY A 81 17.96 5.22 -28.95
C GLY A 81 17.04 4.00 -28.79
N THR A 82 17.29 3.10 -27.83
CA THR A 82 16.36 2.02 -27.50
C THR A 82 15.06 2.62 -26.97
N LYS A 83 13.93 2.09 -27.43
CA LYS A 83 12.61 2.44 -26.91
C LYS A 83 12.22 1.42 -25.84
N VAL A 84 11.80 1.94 -24.72
CA VAL A 84 11.34 1.17 -23.55
C VAL A 84 9.93 1.61 -23.19
N THR A 85 9.02 0.66 -23.10
CA THR A 85 7.65 0.91 -22.64
C THR A 85 7.39 0.11 -21.36
N VAL A 86 7.16 0.82 -20.27
CA VAL A 86 6.85 0.24 -18.96
C VAL A 86 5.47 0.69 -18.50
N ILE A 87 4.89 -0.04 -17.55
CA ILE A 87 3.53 0.23 -17.07
C ILE A 87 3.43 0.07 -15.57
N SER A 88 2.64 0.95 -14.94
CA SER A 88 2.33 0.93 -13.51
C SER A 88 0.90 1.38 -13.23
N GLU A 89 0.48 1.24 -11.98
CA GLU A 89 -0.81 1.73 -11.52
C GLU A 89 -0.85 3.26 -11.35
N ASP A 90 -2.08 3.80 -11.26
CA ASP A 90 -2.33 5.23 -11.19
C ASP A 90 -2.32 5.75 -9.74
N ILE A 91 -1.11 5.99 -9.21
CA ILE A 91 -0.87 6.63 -7.92
C ILE A 91 0.11 7.80 -8.04
N PRO A 92 0.19 8.69 -7.04
CA PRO A 92 1.07 9.87 -7.10
C PRO A 92 2.54 9.55 -7.39
N THR A 93 3.10 8.52 -6.76
CA THR A 93 4.48 8.05 -7.00
C THR A 93 4.73 7.74 -8.48
N HIS A 94 3.88 6.92 -9.09
CA HIS A 94 4.05 6.52 -10.49
C HIS A 94 3.73 7.64 -11.48
N ARG A 95 2.82 8.56 -11.12
CA ARG A 95 2.62 9.79 -11.92
C ARG A 95 3.89 10.65 -11.96
N TYR A 96 4.59 10.78 -10.83
CA TYR A 96 5.88 11.47 -10.77
C TYR A 96 6.93 10.79 -11.65
N GLU A 97 7.01 9.47 -11.60
CA GLU A 97 7.90 8.69 -12.47
C GLU A 97 7.59 8.88 -13.94
N SER A 98 6.34 8.71 -14.34
CA SER A 98 5.89 8.83 -15.73
C SER A 98 6.08 10.24 -16.28
N GLN A 99 5.67 11.26 -15.53
CA GLN A 99 5.61 12.64 -16.02
C GLN A 99 6.95 13.37 -15.89
N TYR A 100 7.80 12.96 -14.96
CA TYR A 100 9.02 13.66 -14.60
C TYR A 100 10.27 12.79 -14.75
N LEU A 101 10.40 11.68 -14.03
CA LEU A 101 11.61 10.87 -14.02
C LEU A 101 11.92 10.23 -15.37
N ALA A 102 10.91 9.74 -16.10
CA ALA A 102 11.08 9.17 -17.45
C ALA A 102 11.69 10.17 -18.43
N LYS A 103 11.30 11.44 -18.34
CA LYS A 103 11.85 12.51 -19.18
C LYS A 103 13.31 12.82 -18.82
N ILE A 104 13.61 12.96 -17.51
CA ILE A 104 14.96 13.21 -17.04
C ILE A 104 15.89 12.07 -17.46
N PHE A 105 15.47 10.82 -17.23
CA PHE A 105 16.25 9.65 -17.62
C PHE A 105 16.50 9.61 -19.13
N THR A 106 15.46 9.87 -19.94
CA THR A 106 15.60 9.92 -21.40
C THR A 106 16.59 11.00 -21.85
N GLN A 107 16.53 12.19 -21.26
CA GLN A 107 17.44 13.30 -21.62
C GLN A 107 18.89 13.05 -21.14
N LEU A 108 19.07 12.37 -20.01
CA LEU A 108 20.38 12.02 -19.47
C LEU A 108 21.05 10.90 -20.28
N THR A 109 20.30 9.86 -20.63
CA THR A 109 20.84 8.59 -21.15
C THR A 109 20.67 8.41 -22.66
N GLY A 110 19.64 9.03 -23.24
CA GLY A 110 19.22 8.80 -24.63
C GLY A 110 18.41 7.52 -24.85
N ILE A 111 18.05 6.75 -23.78
CA ILE A 111 17.05 5.69 -23.83
C ILE A 111 15.68 6.36 -23.82
N GLN A 112 14.81 6.01 -24.78
CA GLN A 112 13.48 6.62 -24.92
C GLN A 112 12.47 5.86 -24.05
N VAL A 113 12.09 6.42 -22.90
CA VAL A 113 11.15 5.77 -21.97
C VAL A 113 9.75 6.32 -22.18
N SER A 114 8.79 5.40 -22.36
CA SER A 114 7.34 5.62 -22.22
C SER A 114 6.86 4.88 -20.99
N HIS A 115 6.47 5.61 -19.95
CA HIS A 115 5.93 5.04 -18.73
C HIS A 115 4.41 5.25 -18.73
N GLU A 116 3.67 4.18 -19.05
CA GLU A 116 2.20 4.20 -19.10
C GLU A 116 1.61 4.04 -17.70
N ILE A 117 0.53 4.78 -17.43
CA ILE A 117 -0.23 4.73 -16.18
C ILE A 117 -1.61 4.18 -16.48
N THR A 118 -2.04 3.17 -15.70
CA THR A 118 -3.35 2.54 -15.88
C THR A 118 -4.00 2.18 -14.54
N GLY A 119 -5.22 1.63 -14.57
CA GLY A 119 -5.80 1.03 -13.38
C GLY A 119 -5.13 -0.29 -13.04
N GLU A 120 -5.03 -0.60 -11.75
CA GLU A 120 -4.41 -1.84 -11.28
C GLU A 120 -4.99 -3.09 -11.95
N ASP A 121 -6.32 -3.21 -12.07
CA ASP A 121 -6.98 -4.30 -12.78
C ASP A 121 -6.47 -4.51 -14.21
N ASP A 122 -6.27 -3.41 -14.94
CA ASP A 122 -5.80 -3.45 -16.31
C ASP A 122 -4.31 -3.83 -16.35
N LEU A 123 -3.53 -3.30 -15.40
CA LEU A 123 -2.13 -3.70 -15.19
C LEU A 123 -2.02 -5.21 -14.95
N VAL A 124 -2.79 -5.75 -13.99
CA VAL A 124 -2.83 -7.19 -13.66
C VAL A 124 -3.19 -8.03 -14.90
N LYS A 125 -4.21 -7.62 -15.65
CA LYS A 125 -4.63 -8.33 -16.87
C LYS A 125 -3.54 -8.35 -17.95
N ARG A 126 -2.84 -7.23 -18.16
CA ARG A 126 -1.76 -7.09 -19.14
C ARG A 126 -0.54 -7.92 -18.75
N LEU A 127 -0.14 -7.87 -17.47
CA LEU A 127 0.93 -8.71 -16.95
C LEU A 127 0.61 -10.21 -17.13
N GLN A 128 -0.59 -10.62 -16.72
CA GLN A 128 -1.03 -12.00 -16.85
C GLN A 128 -1.10 -12.46 -18.33
N LEU A 129 -1.56 -11.58 -19.22
CA LEU A 129 -1.59 -11.86 -20.65
C LEU A 129 -0.18 -12.10 -21.21
N GLN A 130 0.79 -11.25 -20.87
CA GLN A 130 2.18 -11.43 -21.31
C GLN A 130 2.78 -12.72 -20.72
N MET A 131 2.55 -12.99 -19.43
CA MET A 131 3.03 -14.23 -18.78
C MET A 131 2.45 -15.49 -19.45
N ASN A 132 1.16 -15.50 -19.75
CA ASN A 132 0.48 -16.68 -20.31
C ASN A 132 0.79 -16.89 -21.78
N SER A 133 0.81 -15.82 -22.58
CA SER A 133 1.02 -15.91 -24.03
C SER A 133 2.51 -16.02 -24.41
N GLY A 134 3.40 -15.53 -23.56
CA GLY A 134 4.82 -15.35 -23.90
C GLY A 134 5.08 -14.26 -24.95
N LEU A 135 4.06 -13.47 -25.29
CA LEU A 135 4.20 -12.33 -26.19
C LEU A 135 4.86 -11.16 -25.45
N HIS A 136 5.69 -10.41 -26.14
CA HIS A 136 6.24 -9.16 -25.64
C HIS A 136 5.19 -8.04 -25.76
N ILE A 137 4.79 -7.45 -24.64
CA ILE A 137 3.81 -6.35 -24.58
C ILE A 137 4.47 -5.12 -23.94
N TYR A 138 5.06 -5.29 -22.74
CA TYR A 138 5.82 -4.26 -22.01
C TYR A 138 7.20 -4.77 -21.67
N ASP A 139 8.12 -3.84 -21.47
CA ASP A 139 9.52 -4.13 -21.14
C ASP A 139 9.74 -4.28 -19.62
N GLY A 140 8.88 -3.67 -18.81
CA GLY A 140 8.86 -3.79 -17.36
C GLY A 140 7.48 -3.43 -16.80
N TYR A 141 7.18 -3.98 -15.65
CA TYR A 141 5.95 -3.76 -14.90
C TYR A 141 6.28 -3.32 -13.47
N ILE A 142 5.55 -2.35 -12.92
CA ILE A 142 5.52 -2.15 -11.47
C ILE A 142 4.21 -2.73 -10.99
N ASN A 143 4.29 -3.83 -10.26
CA ASN A 143 3.14 -4.55 -9.70
C ASN A 143 3.44 -4.97 -8.26
N ASP A 144 2.38 -5.20 -7.51
CA ASP A 144 2.48 -5.46 -6.08
C ASP A 144 3.13 -6.80 -5.76
N SER A 145 3.72 -6.91 -4.60
CA SER A 145 4.32 -8.14 -4.07
C SER A 145 3.31 -9.26 -3.82
N ASP A 146 2.02 -8.97 -3.90
CA ASP A 146 0.92 -9.95 -3.97
C ASP A 146 1.14 -11.02 -5.04
N PHE A 147 1.82 -10.66 -6.13
CA PHE A 147 2.17 -11.57 -7.20
C PHE A 147 3.36 -12.47 -6.91
N ILE A 148 4.10 -12.25 -5.81
CA ILE A 148 5.35 -12.99 -5.57
C ILE A 148 5.15 -14.50 -5.62
N GLY A 149 4.06 -15.01 -5.05
CA GLY A 149 3.73 -16.43 -5.10
C GLY A 149 3.51 -16.98 -6.50
N THR A 150 2.93 -16.18 -7.39
CA THR A 150 2.77 -16.49 -8.81
C THR A 150 4.10 -16.43 -9.55
N HIS A 151 4.89 -15.37 -9.28
CA HIS A 151 6.18 -15.14 -9.94
C HIS A 151 7.18 -16.29 -9.71
N ILE A 152 7.36 -16.69 -8.46
CA ILE A 152 8.27 -17.79 -8.12
C ILE A 152 7.85 -19.14 -8.75
N ARG A 153 6.55 -19.39 -8.91
CA ARG A 153 6.03 -20.68 -9.38
C ARG A 153 6.00 -20.81 -10.89
N THR A 154 5.68 -19.75 -11.61
CA THR A 154 5.47 -19.83 -13.07
C THR A 154 6.77 -19.94 -13.86
N GLY A 155 7.89 -19.43 -13.35
CA GLY A 155 9.15 -19.34 -14.08
C GLY A 155 9.10 -18.40 -15.29
N LYS A 156 8.15 -17.46 -15.31
CA LYS A 156 8.01 -16.45 -16.38
C LYS A 156 8.72 -15.16 -16.04
N VAL A 157 8.93 -14.90 -14.74
CA VAL A 157 9.58 -13.71 -14.20
C VAL A 157 11.08 -13.98 -14.05
N VAL A 158 11.87 -12.97 -14.37
CA VAL A 158 13.33 -12.97 -14.22
C VAL A 158 13.70 -13.01 -12.74
N PRO A 159 14.48 -14.00 -12.27
CA PRO A 159 15.03 -13.99 -10.92
C PRO A 159 16.16 -12.96 -10.83
N LEU A 160 15.86 -11.78 -10.30
CA LEU A 160 16.78 -10.63 -10.32
C LEU A 160 18.13 -10.93 -9.68
N SER A 161 18.18 -11.70 -8.56
CA SER A 161 19.45 -12.06 -7.92
C SER A 161 20.42 -12.71 -8.89
N ASP A 162 19.92 -13.68 -9.68
CA ASP A 162 20.76 -14.43 -10.61
C ASP A 162 21.31 -13.52 -11.72
N PHE A 163 20.48 -12.59 -12.20
CA PHE A 163 20.86 -11.64 -13.26
C PHE A 163 21.79 -10.54 -12.75
N ILE A 164 21.55 -9.99 -11.56
CA ILE A 164 22.40 -8.97 -10.94
C ILE A 164 23.82 -9.52 -10.72
N GLU A 165 23.93 -10.77 -10.31
CA GLU A 165 25.22 -11.38 -10.05
C GLU A 165 25.97 -11.83 -11.32
N ASN A 166 25.27 -12.06 -12.42
CA ASN A 166 25.80 -12.60 -13.67
C ASN A 166 25.60 -11.67 -14.86
N GLU A 167 24.51 -11.86 -15.62
CA GLU A 167 24.29 -11.22 -16.93
C GLU A 167 24.17 -9.71 -16.86
N TRP A 168 23.59 -9.17 -15.76
CA TRP A 168 23.36 -7.73 -15.58
C TRP A 168 24.38 -7.05 -14.65
N ARG A 169 25.43 -7.75 -14.26
CA ARG A 169 26.44 -7.20 -13.34
C ARG A 169 26.98 -5.84 -13.81
N ASP A 170 27.35 -5.74 -15.08
CA ASP A 170 27.97 -4.54 -15.63
C ASP A 170 26.98 -3.38 -15.88
N ILE A 171 25.69 -3.67 -15.83
CA ILE A 171 24.58 -2.70 -15.92
C ILE A 171 23.77 -2.59 -14.64
N THR A 172 24.31 -3.11 -13.53
CA THR A 172 23.74 -2.92 -12.19
C THR A 172 24.52 -1.83 -11.46
N LEU A 173 23.79 -0.83 -10.97
CA LEU A 173 24.35 0.32 -10.26
C LEU A 173 25.14 -0.15 -9.04
N PRO A 174 26.43 0.19 -8.92
CA PRO A 174 27.26 -0.24 -7.78
C PRO A 174 26.74 0.20 -6.41
N THR A 175 25.97 1.31 -6.38
CA THR A 175 25.34 1.88 -5.18
C THR A 175 23.86 1.51 -5.06
N LEU A 176 23.38 0.51 -5.81
CA LEU A 176 21.98 0.05 -5.74
C LEU A 176 21.59 -0.38 -4.32
N ASP A 177 22.52 -1.00 -3.60
CA ASP A 177 22.39 -1.32 -2.17
C ASP A 177 21.07 -2.00 -1.83
N ILE A 178 20.99 -3.28 -2.16
CA ILE A 178 19.77 -4.10 -2.05
C ILE A 178 19.26 -4.16 -0.60
N ASP A 179 20.17 -4.19 0.38
CA ASP A 179 19.82 -4.28 1.80
C ASP A 179 19.26 -2.95 2.37
N ASP A 180 19.41 -1.86 1.65
CA ASP A 180 18.82 -0.56 2.00
C ASP A 180 17.31 -0.47 1.67
N PHE A 181 16.74 -1.43 0.92
CA PHE A 181 15.32 -1.44 0.63
C PHE A 181 14.48 -1.97 1.80
N ILE A 182 13.47 -1.18 2.22
CA ILE A 182 12.57 -1.53 3.33
C ILE A 182 11.74 -2.78 2.99
N GLY A 183 11.20 -2.89 1.79
CA GLY A 183 10.29 -3.97 1.38
C GLY A 183 10.96 -5.16 0.69
N ILE A 184 12.28 -5.28 0.73
CA ILE A 184 13.01 -6.31 -0.04
C ILE A 184 12.58 -7.74 0.31
N GLU A 185 12.20 -8.00 1.56
CA GLU A 185 11.77 -9.33 2.00
C GLU A 185 10.43 -9.77 1.38
N PHE A 186 9.60 -8.83 0.92
CA PHE A 186 8.35 -9.13 0.21
C PHE A 186 8.59 -9.63 -1.23
N THR A 187 9.78 -9.43 -1.76
CA THR A 187 10.13 -9.71 -3.16
C THR A 187 10.96 -10.98 -3.34
N LYS A 188 11.18 -11.73 -2.26
CA LYS A 188 12.02 -12.93 -2.22
C LYS A 188 11.23 -14.23 -2.15
N ASN A 189 11.83 -15.30 -2.65
CA ASN A 189 11.38 -16.65 -2.30
C ASN A 189 12.03 -17.12 -0.97
N ALA A 190 11.63 -18.31 -0.51
CA ALA A 190 12.17 -18.90 0.72
C ALA A 190 13.68 -19.16 0.70
N GLN A 191 14.31 -19.22 -0.46
CA GLN A 191 15.74 -19.39 -0.66
C GLN A 191 16.50 -18.06 -0.74
N GLY A 192 15.79 -16.92 -0.61
CA GLY A 192 16.38 -15.58 -0.68
C GLY A 192 16.55 -15.02 -2.10
N THR A 193 16.10 -15.73 -3.14
CA THR A 193 16.14 -15.23 -4.52
C THR A 193 15.15 -14.08 -4.69
N ILE A 194 15.63 -12.94 -5.14
CA ILE A 194 14.83 -11.73 -5.43
C ILE A 194 14.20 -11.85 -6.81
N TYR A 195 12.89 -11.60 -6.92
CA TYR A 195 12.14 -11.60 -8.18
C TYR A 195 11.64 -10.22 -8.57
N GLN A 196 11.61 -9.28 -7.63
CA GLN A 196 11.12 -7.92 -7.87
C GLN A 196 12.04 -6.90 -7.19
N LEU A 197 12.18 -5.71 -7.77
CA LEU A 197 12.94 -4.61 -7.14
C LEU A 197 11.94 -3.62 -6.54
N PRO A 198 11.96 -3.38 -5.21
CA PRO A 198 11.03 -2.48 -4.57
C PRO A 198 11.05 -1.08 -5.18
N ASP A 199 9.87 -0.54 -5.47
CA ASP A 199 9.68 0.77 -6.06
C ASP A 199 8.86 1.71 -5.19
N GLN A 200 7.87 1.16 -4.50
CA GLN A 200 7.04 1.86 -3.53
C GLN A 200 6.66 0.92 -2.38
N GLN A 201 6.27 1.50 -1.24
CA GLN A 201 5.75 0.73 -0.13
C GLN A 201 4.65 1.48 0.61
N PHE A 202 3.58 0.77 0.94
CA PHE A 202 2.50 1.30 1.75
C PHE A 202 2.65 0.89 3.21
N ALA A 203 2.29 1.80 4.13
CA ALA A 203 1.98 1.46 5.50
C ALA A 203 0.47 1.45 5.68
N ASN A 204 -0.06 0.35 6.24
CA ASN A 204 -1.45 0.25 6.67
C ASN A 204 -1.53 0.51 8.16
N LEU A 205 -2.15 1.62 8.54
CA LEU A 205 -2.22 2.07 9.92
C LEU A 205 -3.65 2.46 10.30
N TYR A 206 -3.88 2.63 11.59
CA TYR A 206 -5.09 3.26 12.08
C TYR A 206 -4.94 4.77 11.95
N TRP A 207 -5.89 5.40 11.25
CA TRP A 207 -6.01 6.84 11.07
C TRP A 207 -7.20 7.39 11.85
N TYR A 208 -7.06 8.56 12.50
CA TYR A 208 -8.14 9.19 13.23
C TYR A 208 -7.99 10.70 13.33
N ARG A 209 -9.10 11.42 13.54
CA ARG A 209 -9.16 12.86 13.78
C ARG A 209 -8.68 13.17 15.20
N HIS A 210 -7.40 13.50 15.31
CA HIS A 210 -6.75 13.80 16.58
C HIS A 210 -7.36 15.03 17.26
N ASP A 211 -7.73 16.05 16.51
CA ASP A 211 -8.42 17.25 16.99
C ASP A 211 -9.76 16.91 17.66
N TRP A 212 -10.56 16.00 17.08
CA TRP A 212 -11.82 15.55 17.67
C TRP A 212 -11.61 14.70 18.93
N PHE A 213 -10.62 13.82 18.89
CA PHE A 213 -10.28 12.96 20.05
C PHE A 213 -9.71 13.77 21.20
N SER A 214 -9.09 14.92 20.94
CA SER A 214 -8.53 15.82 21.93
C SER A 214 -9.54 16.88 22.41
N ASN A 215 -10.76 16.91 21.87
CA ASN A 215 -11.80 17.85 22.28
C ASN A 215 -12.33 17.51 23.67
N PRO A 216 -12.21 18.41 24.68
CA PRO A 216 -12.60 18.11 26.07
C PRO A 216 -14.08 17.74 26.24
N ASP A 217 -14.97 18.34 25.43
CA ASP A 217 -16.42 18.04 25.52
C ASP A 217 -16.70 16.65 24.97
N PHE A 218 -16.02 16.24 23.88
CA PHE A 218 -16.17 14.89 23.35
C PHE A 218 -15.59 13.85 24.29
N GLN A 219 -14.41 14.09 24.86
CA GLN A 219 -13.82 13.23 25.88
C GLN A 219 -14.74 13.02 27.08
N LYS A 220 -15.31 14.11 27.61
CA LYS A 220 -16.26 14.03 28.73
C LYS A 220 -17.52 13.24 28.39
N LYS A 221 -18.11 13.49 27.22
CA LYS A 221 -19.32 12.75 26.76
C LYS A 221 -19.02 11.28 26.54
N PHE A 222 -17.90 10.96 25.91
CA PHE A 222 -17.48 9.58 25.64
C PHE A 222 -17.23 8.83 26.96
N HIS A 223 -16.45 9.41 27.87
CA HIS A 223 -16.20 8.81 29.18
C HIS A 223 -17.48 8.57 29.97
N ALA A 224 -18.40 9.52 29.97
CA ALA A 224 -19.69 9.39 30.67
C ALA A 224 -20.54 8.22 30.12
N LYS A 225 -20.42 7.90 28.84
CA LYS A 225 -21.18 6.83 28.18
C LYS A 225 -20.51 5.48 28.28
N TYR A 226 -19.20 5.40 28.06
CA TYR A 226 -18.48 4.12 27.93
C TYR A 226 -17.61 3.76 29.13
N GLY A 227 -17.32 4.71 30.03
CA GLY A 227 -16.55 4.48 31.25
C GLY A 227 -15.03 4.41 31.09
N TYR A 228 -14.51 4.80 29.91
CA TYR A 228 -13.08 4.90 29.61
C TYR A 228 -12.79 6.07 28.68
N GLU A 229 -11.51 6.40 28.47
CA GLU A 229 -11.11 7.60 27.74
C GLU A 229 -11.27 7.47 26.22
N LEU A 230 -11.66 8.57 25.54
CA LEU A 230 -11.61 8.69 24.10
C LEU A 230 -10.14 8.84 23.66
N ALA A 231 -9.54 7.76 23.25
CA ALA A 231 -8.13 7.69 22.86
C ALA A 231 -7.91 6.61 21.78
N VAL A 232 -6.68 6.25 21.47
CA VAL A 232 -6.36 5.27 20.42
C VAL A 232 -6.89 3.88 20.81
N PRO A 233 -7.82 3.31 20.01
CA PRO A 233 -8.39 2.00 20.31
C PRO A 233 -7.34 0.90 20.20
N GLN A 234 -7.31 0.00 21.18
CA GLN A 234 -6.44 -1.17 21.21
C GLN A 234 -7.15 -2.46 20.77
N ASN A 235 -8.47 -2.44 20.77
CA ASN A 235 -9.29 -3.56 20.33
C ASN A 235 -10.51 -3.09 19.50
N TRP A 236 -11.12 -4.02 18.78
CA TRP A 236 -12.26 -3.73 17.93
C TRP A 236 -13.48 -3.25 18.70
N GLN A 237 -13.63 -3.63 19.98
CA GLN A 237 -14.72 -3.09 20.82
C GLN A 237 -14.57 -1.58 21.02
N ALA A 238 -13.36 -1.11 21.36
CA ALA A 238 -13.10 0.34 21.48
C ALA A 238 -13.28 1.06 20.16
N TYR A 239 -12.84 0.46 19.04
CA TYR A 239 -13.07 1.00 17.71
C TYR A 239 -14.56 1.18 17.39
N GLU A 240 -15.39 0.17 17.71
CA GLU A 240 -16.84 0.22 17.52
C GLU A 240 -17.52 1.25 18.43
N ASP A 241 -17.13 1.32 19.70
CA ASP A 241 -17.66 2.31 20.65
C ASP A 241 -17.39 3.75 20.16
N ILE A 242 -16.18 3.99 19.65
CA ILE A 242 -15.79 5.28 19.04
C ILE A 242 -16.59 5.54 17.76
N ALA A 243 -16.72 4.52 16.90
CA ALA A 243 -17.49 4.62 15.67
C ALA A 243 -18.96 4.97 15.94
N GLN A 244 -19.56 4.27 16.91
CA GLN A 244 -20.93 4.54 17.37
C GLN A 244 -21.06 5.95 17.95
N PHE A 245 -20.12 6.37 18.79
CA PHE A 245 -20.13 7.68 19.43
C PHE A 245 -20.17 8.83 18.41
N PHE A 246 -19.28 8.84 17.43
CA PHE A 246 -19.28 9.89 16.43
C PHE A 246 -20.48 9.81 15.49
N THR A 247 -20.92 8.59 15.12
CA THR A 247 -22.04 8.41 14.19
C THR A 247 -23.38 8.80 14.79
N TYR A 248 -23.63 8.47 16.06
CA TYR A 248 -24.96 8.56 16.65
C TYR A 248 -25.10 9.53 17.82
N ASP A 249 -24.02 9.82 18.57
CA ASP A 249 -24.09 10.71 19.71
C ASP A 249 -23.64 12.14 19.35
N ILE A 250 -22.57 12.28 18.55
CA ILE A 250 -22.10 13.58 18.06
C ILE A 250 -22.88 13.97 16.79
N GLN A 251 -22.93 13.13 15.80
CA GLN A 251 -23.67 13.23 14.54
C GLN A 251 -23.24 14.35 13.61
N GLU A 252 -22.92 15.53 14.12
CA GLU A 252 -22.66 16.74 13.34
C GLU A 252 -21.56 17.58 14.01
N ILE A 253 -20.65 18.11 13.20
CA ILE A 253 -19.63 19.08 13.61
C ILE A 253 -19.64 20.21 12.58
N ASP A 254 -19.72 21.46 13.04
CA ASP A 254 -19.73 22.67 12.20
C ASP A 254 -20.84 22.67 11.12
N GLY A 255 -21.98 22.05 11.40
CA GLY A 255 -23.11 21.94 10.47
C GLY A 255 -22.98 20.82 9.43
N GLU A 256 -21.94 20.04 9.48
CA GLU A 256 -21.70 18.92 8.57
C GLU A 256 -21.96 17.57 9.25
N ARG A 257 -22.70 16.69 8.58
CA ARG A 257 -22.90 15.31 9.04
C ARG A 257 -21.58 14.57 9.05
N ILE A 258 -21.27 13.92 10.19
CA ILE A 258 -20.03 13.14 10.36
C ILE A 258 -20.33 11.65 10.58
N TRP A 259 -19.31 10.83 10.36
CA TRP A 259 -19.36 9.38 10.46
C TRP A 259 -18.22 8.86 11.33
N GLY A 260 -18.51 7.84 12.12
CA GLY A 260 -17.53 7.28 13.05
C GLY A 260 -16.56 6.30 12.40
N HIS A 261 -16.86 5.78 11.23
CA HIS A 261 -16.03 4.85 10.47
C HIS A 261 -16.05 5.23 8.99
N PHE A 262 -15.01 4.86 8.30
CA PHE A 262 -14.93 5.00 6.84
C PHE A 262 -14.28 3.77 6.22
N ASP A 263 -14.80 3.37 5.07
CA ASP A 263 -14.13 2.47 4.15
C ASP A 263 -14.62 2.68 2.71
N TYR A 264 -13.90 2.13 1.74
CA TYR A 264 -14.32 2.08 0.34
C TYR A 264 -14.78 0.65 0.02
N ALA A 265 -15.99 0.54 -0.50
CA ALA A 265 -16.67 -0.75 -0.63
C ALA A 265 -17.38 -0.94 -1.98
N LYS A 266 -16.99 -0.19 -3.01
CA LYS A 266 -17.52 -0.44 -4.35
C LYS A 266 -17.26 -1.88 -4.76
N TYR A 267 -18.24 -2.53 -5.38
CA TYR A 267 -18.14 -3.91 -5.85
C TYR A 267 -17.18 -4.00 -7.04
N GLU A 268 -15.89 -4.01 -6.75
CA GLU A 268 -14.79 -4.02 -7.69
C GLU A 268 -13.51 -4.55 -6.99
N PRO A 269 -12.39 -4.77 -7.70
CA PRO A 269 -11.21 -5.44 -7.14
C PRO A 269 -10.64 -4.89 -5.84
N SER A 270 -10.58 -3.57 -5.67
CA SER A 270 -10.03 -2.97 -4.43
C SER A 270 -10.83 -3.33 -3.16
N LEU A 271 -12.08 -3.81 -3.30
CA LEU A 271 -12.85 -4.34 -2.18
C LEU A 271 -12.18 -5.54 -1.52
N GLY A 272 -11.49 -6.37 -2.29
CA GLY A 272 -10.81 -7.56 -1.78
C GLY A 272 -9.71 -7.24 -0.78
N TRP A 273 -8.98 -6.15 -0.98
CA TRP A 273 -7.90 -5.74 -0.07
C TRP A 273 -8.42 -5.41 1.33
N ARG A 274 -9.56 -4.75 1.43
CA ARG A 274 -10.14 -4.34 2.71
C ARG A 274 -10.48 -5.53 3.61
N ILE A 275 -10.88 -6.65 3.02
CA ILE A 275 -11.14 -7.88 3.77
C ILE A 275 -9.83 -8.56 4.17
N SER A 276 -8.81 -8.52 3.32
CA SER A 276 -7.48 -9.03 3.67
C SER A 276 -6.91 -8.31 4.89
N ASP A 277 -7.01 -6.99 4.94
CA ASP A 277 -6.59 -6.19 6.09
C ASP A 277 -7.30 -6.61 7.39
N SER A 278 -8.62 -6.76 7.34
CA SER A 278 -9.42 -7.20 8.49
C SER A 278 -9.05 -8.63 8.93
N TRP A 279 -8.84 -9.52 7.96
CA TRP A 279 -8.42 -10.89 8.21
C TRP A 279 -7.04 -10.95 8.86
N LEU A 280 -6.09 -10.16 8.40
CA LEU A 280 -4.73 -10.13 8.93
C LEU A 280 -4.68 -9.66 10.38
N SER A 281 -5.55 -8.75 10.79
CA SER A 281 -5.64 -8.33 12.20
C SER A 281 -6.11 -9.45 13.11
N LEU A 282 -6.68 -10.51 12.55
CA LEU A 282 -7.12 -11.72 13.23
C LEU A 282 -6.18 -12.91 13.03
N ALA A 283 -5.10 -12.75 12.28
CA ALA A 283 -4.11 -13.82 12.07
C ALA A 283 -3.61 -14.37 13.39
N GLY A 284 -3.24 -15.62 13.38
CA GLY A 284 -2.97 -16.37 14.59
C GLY A 284 -1.80 -15.88 15.43
N VAL A 285 -1.69 -16.43 16.61
CA VAL A 285 -0.63 -16.18 17.59
C VAL A 285 0.75 -16.52 16.99
N ASN A 286 1.73 -15.66 17.22
CA ASN A 286 3.12 -15.79 16.77
C ASN A 286 3.36 -15.63 15.26
N ASP A 287 2.36 -15.22 14.51
CA ASP A 287 2.59 -14.78 13.14
C ASP A 287 3.15 -13.36 13.18
N LEU A 288 4.44 -13.20 12.98
CA LEU A 288 5.12 -11.89 13.12
C LEU A 288 5.16 -11.09 11.81
N GLY A 289 4.38 -11.51 10.79
CA GLY A 289 4.36 -10.79 9.52
C GLY A 289 5.66 -10.90 8.73
N LEU A 290 6.39 -11.98 8.84
CA LEU A 290 7.58 -12.22 8.03
C LEU A 290 7.19 -12.64 6.61
N PRO A 291 7.87 -12.14 5.56
CA PRO A 291 7.51 -12.38 4.17
C PRO A 291 7.46 -13.84 3.77
N SER A 292 8.46 -14.61 4.13
CA SER A 292 8.54 -16.02 3.77
C SER A 292 8.43 -16.91 5.01
N GLY A 293 7.83 -18.08 4.83
CA GLY A 293 7.74 -19.09 5.90
C GLY A 293 6.55 -18.95 6.83
N LEU A 294 5.61 -18.05 6.57
CA LEU A 294 4.32 -18.04 7.28
C LEU A 294 3.51 -19.27 6.87
N PRO A 295 3.00 -20.04 7.82
CA PRO A 295 2.24 -21.23 7.50
C PRO A 295 0.87 -20.91 6.87
N VAL A 296 0.29 -19.75 7.20
CA VAL A 296 -0.98 -19.28 6.63
C VAL A 296 -0.82 -17.84 6.17
N GLY A 297 -1.08 -17.59 4.89
CA GLY A 297 -1.00 -16.27 4.28
C GLY A 297 -2.27 -15.45 4.45
N ASP A 298 -2.25 -14.30 3.82
CA ASP A 298 -3.29 -13.25 3.89
C ASP A 298 -4.68 -13.67 3.41
N TRP A 299 -4.77 -14.64 2.50
CA TRP A 299 -6.07 -15.21 2.07
C TRP A 299 -6.37 -16.55 2.73
N GLY A 300 -5.80 -16.80 3.88
CA GLY A 300 -6.03 -18.02 4.64
C GLY A 300 -5.45 -19.28 4.00
N ILE A 301 -4.58 -19.16 3.01
CA ILE A 301 -3.94 -20.30 2.35
C ILE A 301 -2.76 -20.77 3.18
N ARG A 302 -2.79 -22.02 3.63
CA ARG A 302 -1.63 -22.66 4.26
C ARG A 302 -0.61 -23.07 3.23
N ALA A 303 0.65 -22.83 3.52
CA ALA A 303 1.77 -23.44 2.83
C ALA A 303 2.60 -24.29 3.81
N GLU A 304 3.18 -25.37 3.32
CA GLU A 304 4.23 -26.11 3.98
C GLU A 304 5.53 -25.83 3.20
N GLU A 305 6.45 -25.14 3.86
CA GLU A 305 7.56 -24.45 3.18
C GLU A 305 6.99 -23.48 2.11
N CYS A 306 7.26 -23.73 0.83
CA CYS A 306 6.73 -22.92 -0.27
C CYS A 306 5.52 -23.55 -0.99
N ILE A 307 5.06 -24.73 -0.57
CA ILE A 307 4.02 -25.52 -1.25
C ILE A 307 2.64 -25.16 -0.67
N PRO A 308 1.72 -24.54 -1.43
CA PRO A 308 0.34 -24.33 -0.98
C PRO A 308 -0.37 -25.67 -0.77
N VAL A 309 -0.94 -25.88 0.43
CA VAL A 309 -1.53 -27.16 0.83
C VAL A 309 -3.02 -27.10 1.16
N GLY A 310 -3.63 -25.93 1.16
CA GLY A 310 -5.07 -25.77 1.34
C GLY A 310 -5.48 -24.42 1.87
N ALA A 311 -6.68 -23.97 1.48
CA ALA A 311 -7.32 -22.76 1.97
C ALA A 311 -8.38 -23.06 3.04
N SER A 312 -9.08 -24.20 2.91
CA SER A 312 -10.09 -24.61 3.89
C SER A 312 -9.48 -25.07 5.22
N VAL A 313 -10.21 -24.86 6.31
CA VAL A 313 -9.79 -25.33 7.65
C VAL A 313 -9.61 -26.86 7.70
N THR A 314 -10.32 -27.61 6.88
CA THR A 314 -10.18 -29.05 6.78
C THR A 314 -8.89 -29.52 6.11
N ARG A 315 -8.18 -28.60 5.44
CA ARG A 315 -6.86 -28.83 4.84
C ARG A 315 -5.75 -28.04 5.55
N GLY A 316 -6.08 -27.42 6.69
CA GLY A 316 -5.14 -26.66 7.51
C GLY A 316 -5.05 -25.17 7.16
N GLY A 317 -5.80 -24.70 6.19
CA GLY A 317 -5.97 -23.28 5.89
C GLY A 317 -6.86 -22.57 6.91
N ALA A 318 -7.20 -21.33 6.64
CA ALA A 318 -7.90 -20.49 7.59
C ALA A 318 -9.04 -19.67 6.96
N LEU A 319 -9.25 -19.78 5.67
CA LEU A 319 -10.16 -18.91 4.91
C LEU A 319 -11.62 -19.02 5.40
N ASN A 320 -12.08 -20.17 5.82
CA ASN A 320 -13.42 -20.38 6.37
C ASN A 320 -13.41 -20.67 7.88
N SER A 321 -12.42 -20.14 8.59
CA SER A 321 -12.30 -20.26 10.05
C SER A 321 -13.31 -19.36 10.78
N PRO A 322 -13.58 -19.62 12.07
CA PRO A 322 -14.40 -18.72 12.90
C PRO A 322 -13.88 -17.28 12.92
N ALA A 323 -12.56 -17.08 12.89
CA ALA A 323 -11.96 -15.75 12.84
C ALA A 323 -12.26 -15.03 11.52
N ALA A 324 -12.16 -15.71 10.38
CA ALA A 324 -12.49 -15.14 9.08
C ALA A 324 -13.96 -14.76 8.96
N ILE A 325 -14.86 -15.63 9.45
CA ILE A 325 -16.30 -15.37 9.50
C ILE A 325 -16.58 -14.12 10.34
N TYR A 326 -16.00 -14.03 11.53
CA TYR A 326 -16.13 -12.87 12.42
C TYR A 326 -15.63 -11.59 11.77
N ALA A 327 -14.47 -11.62 11.10
CA ALA A 327 -13.92 -10.45 10.42
C ALA A 327 -14.86 -9.95 9.31
N LEU A 328 -15.38 -10.86 8.49
CA LEU A 328 -16.28 -10.53 7.40
C LEU A 328 -17.63 -9.97 7.90
N GLU A 329 -18.18 -10.54 8.98
CA GLU A 329 -19.39 -10.04 9.63
C GLU A 329 -19.17 -8.63 10.21
N LYS A 330 -18.04 -8.39 10.88
CA LYS A 330 -17.67 -7.07 11.43
C LYS A 330 -17.50 -6.03 10.34
N TYR A 331 -16.84 -6.37 9.25
CA TYR A 331 -16.65 -5.47 8.13
C TYR A 331 -17.99 -4.98 7.55
N LYS A 332 -18.93 -5.90 7.28
CA LYS A 332 -20.28 -5.54 6.82
C LYS A 332 -21.02 -4.69 7.86
N PHE A 333 -20.93 -5.06 9.12
CA PHE A 333 -21.58 -4.34 10.21
C PHE A 333 -21.07 -2.89 10.32
N TRP A 334 -19.77 -2.66 10.27
CA TRP A 334 -19.21 -1.31 10.31
C TRP A 334 -19.60 -0.48 9.09
N LEU A 335 -19.57 -1.09 7.92
CA LEU A 335 -19.96 -0.43 6.67
C LEU A 335 -21.42 0.01 6.67
N GLU A 336 -22.32 -0.82 7.21
CA GLU A 336 -23.76 -0.54 7.22
C GLU A 336 -24.18 0.41 8.35
N ASN A 337 -23.48 0.43 9.48
CA ASN A 337 -23.90 1.15 10.67
C ASN A 337 -23.11 2.44 10.92
N TYR A 338 -21.84 2.51 10.54
CA TYR A 338 -20.96 3.60 10.96
C TYR A 338 -20.29 4.35 9.81
N ALA A 339 -20.36 3.83 8.60
CA ALA A 339 -19.77 4.46 7.42
C ALA A 339 -20.77 5.34 6.66
N PRO A 340 -20.27 6.35 5.92
CA PRO A 340 -21.12 7.14 5.03
C PRO A 340 -21.71 6.28 3.91
N PRO A 341 -22.95 6.57 3.45
CA PRO A 341 -23.58 5.83 2.36
C PRO A 341 -22.74 5.81 1.07
N GLU A 342 -21.96 6.85 0.84
CA GLU A 342 -21.04 7.00 -0.30
C GLU A 342 -19.98 5.90 -0.35
N SER A 343 -19.60 5.30 0.78
CA SER A 343 -18.63 4.20 0.87
C SER A 343 -18.90 3.09 -0.15
N LYS A 344 -20.17 2.79 -0.42
CA LYS A 344 -20.60 1.76 -1.41
C LYS A 344 -20.26 2.12 -2.87
N SER A 345 -19.92 3.36 -3.15
CA SER A 345 -19.53 3.85 -4.48
C SER A 345 -18.05 4.20 -4.60
N LEU A 346 -17.31 4.22 -3.47
CA LEU A 346 -15.92 4.61 -3.42
C LEU A 346 -14.98 3.42 -3.67
N THR A 347 -13.86 3.73 -4.29
CA THR A 347 -12.75 2.83 -4.58
C THR A 347 -11.51 3.31 -3.84
N PHE A 348 -10.42 2.55 -3.86
CA PHE A 348 -9.11 2.98 -3.36
C PHE A 348 -8.72 4.37 -3.89
N ARG A 349 -8.88 4.61 -5.20
CA ARG A 349 -8.50 5.88 -5.85
C ARG A 349 -9.29 7.10 -5.37
N THR A 350 -10.51 6.92 -4.90
CA THR A 350 -11.39 8.02 -4.49
C THR A 350 -11.52 8.16 -2.98
N ALA A 351 -10.97 7.21 -2.23
CA ALA A 351 -11.05 7.15 -0.77
C ALA A 351 -10.39 8.37 -0.10
N ALA A 352 -9.17 8.71 -0.50
CA ALA A 352 -8.43 9.84 0.07
C ALA A 352 -9.15 11.18 -0.13
N GLN A 353 -9.73 11.40 -1.33
CA GLN A 353 -10.52 12.61 -1.62
C GLN A 353 -11.78 12.70 -0.74
N PHE A 354 -12.37 11.58 -0.37
CA PHE A 354 -13.50 11.58 0.56
C PHE A 354 -13.04 11.90 2.00
N LEU A 355 -11.93 11.32 2.44
CA LEU A 355 -11.34 11.60 3.76
C LEU A 355 -10.94 13.07 3.91
N SER A 356 -10.37 13.68 2.85
CA SER A 356 -9.96 15.09 2.88
C SER A 356 -11.14 16.07 3.09
N GLN A 357 -12.39 15.63 2.90
CA GLN A 357 -13.58 16.44 3.19
C GLN A 357 -13.84 16.62 4.71
N GLY A 358 -13.13 15.91 5.59
CA GLY A 358 -13.17 16.11 7.03
C GLY A 358 -14.43 15.59 7.73
N ARG A 359 -15.19 14.67 7.10
CA ARG A 359 -16.47 14.15 7.63
C ARG A 359 -16.35 12.80 8.37
N VAL A 360 -15.13 12.32 8.61
CA VAL A 360 -14.86 10.98 9.16
C VAL A 360 -14.01 11.07 10.42
N ALA A 361 -14.38 10.34 11.46
CA ALA A 361 -13.64 10.32 12.72
C ALA A 361 -12.42 9.41 12.70
N GLN A 362 -12.54 8.23 12.08
CA GLN A 362 -11.47 7.23 12.06
C GLN A 362 -11.61 6.25 10.89
N GLN A 363 -10.48 5.64 10.53
CA GLN A 363 -10.39 4.53 9.58
C GLN A 363 -9.38 3.50 10.07
N ILE A 364 -9.77 2.23 10.08
CA ILE A 364 -8.88 1.10 10.30
C ILE A 364 -8.18 0.72 8.99
N PHE A 365 -6.93 0.29 9.03
CA PHE A 365 -6.14 -0.12 7.84
C PHE A 365 -6.06 0.97 6.75
N TRP A 366 -5.75 2.18 7.17
CA TRP A 366 -5.54 3.32 6.28
C TRP A 366 -4.17 3.23 5.58
N TYR A 367 -4.11 3.62 4.32
CA TYR A 367 -2.89 3.56 3.51
C TYR A 367 -2.11 4.88 3.48
N SER A 368 -0.78 4.81 3.64
CA SER A 368 0.11 5.99 3.58
C SER A 368 0.08 6.71 2.22
N ALA A 369 -0.28 6.02 1.14
CA ALA A 369 -0.49 6.63 -0.19
C ALA A 369 -1.60 7.70 -0.23
N PHE A 370 -2.42 7.83 0.81
CA PHE A 370 -3.42 8.89 0.91
C PHE A 370 -2.84 10.24 1.38
N VAL A 371 -1.65 10.26 1.95
CA VAL A 371 -1.01 11.46 2.52
C VAL A 371 -0.99 12.66 1.57
N PRO A 372 -0.59 12.53 0.28
CA PRO A 372 -0.53 13.70 -0.60
C PRO A 372 -1.87 14.44 -0.74
N ILE A 373 -2.98 13.69 -0.73
CA ILE A 373 -4.34 14.26 -0.86
C ILE A 373 -4.82 14.83 0.48
N LEU A 374 -4.46 14.20 1.60
CA LEU A 374 -4.85 14.69 2.92
C LEU A 374 -4.08 15.94 3.36
N LEU A 375 -2.92 16.21 2.77
CA LEU A 375 -2.11 17.40 3.00
C LEU A 375 -2.27 18.48 1.92
N ASP A 376 -3.16 18.28 0.95
CA ASP A 376 -3.49 19.27 -0.07
C ASP A 376 -4.08 20.54 0.58
N GLU A 377 -3.81 21.71 0.00
CA GLU A 377 -4.27 23.01 0.53
C GLU A 377 -5.80 23.15 0.63
N ASP A 378 -6.53 22.39 -0.18
CA ASP A 378 -8.01 22.34 -0.14
C ASP A 378 -8.56 21.31 0.87
N SER A 379 -7.69 20.57 1.55
CA SER A 379 -8.07 19.54 2.51
C SER A 379 -8.65 20.15 3.80
N LYS A 380 -9.79 19.63 4.26
CA LYS A 380 -10.43 20.02 5.54
C LYS A 380 -9.86 19.25 6.75
N VAL A 381 -8.82 18.44 6.56
CA VAL A 381 -8.16 17.68 7.64
C VAL A 381 -6.75 18.19 7.94
N ILE A 382 -6.45 19.41 7.54
CA ILE A 382 -5.27 20.19 7.95
C ILE A 382 -5.72 21.48 8.65
N ASP A 383 -4.83 22.04 9.47
CA ASP A 383 -5.07 23.34 10.12
C ASP A 383 -4.62 24.51 9.22
N GLU A 384 -4.74 25.73 9.73
CA GLU A 384 -4.35 26.98 9.04
C GLU A 384 -2.86 27.07 8.69
N ASN A 385 -2.01 26.24 9.31
CA ASN A 385 -0.58 26.15 9.05
C ASN A 385 -0.23 25.01 8.07
N GLY A 386 -1.23 24.21 7.64
CA GLY A 386 -1.03 23.02 6.85
C GLY A 386 -0.65 21.77 7.66
N ASP A 387 -0.69 21.84 8.99
CA ASP A 387 -0.39 20.70 9.85
C ASP A 387 -1.61 19.75 9.93
N PRO A 388 -1.40 18.42 9.94
CA PRO A 388 -2.50 17.46 9.97
C PRO A 388 -3.31 17.51 11.28
N LEU A 389 -4.62 17.63 11.16
CA LEU A 389 -5.58 17.47 12.26
C LEU A 389 -5.80 15.99 12.65
N TRP A 390 -5.14 15.09 11.95
CA TRP A 390 -5.19 13.64 12.13
C TRP A 390 -3.87 13.10 12.67
N ARG A 391 -3.96 11.86 13.20
CA ARG A 391 -2.76 11.10 13.62
C ARG A 391 -2.91 9.66 13.18
N LEU A 392 -1.76 8.98 13.14
CA LEU A 392 -1.62 7.56 12.85
C LEU A 392 -1.24 6.80 14.11
N ALA A 393 -1.74 5.60 14.20
CA ALA A 393 -1.42 4.67 15.27
C ALA A 393 -1.54 3.23 14.72
N PRO A 394 -1.14 2.22 15.50
CA PRO A 394 -1.41 0.84 15.16
C PRO A 394 -2.91 0.57 14.99
N SER A 395 -3.30 -0.26 14.00
CA SER A 395 -4.67 -0.73 13.87
C SER A 395 -5.07 -1.59 15.08
N PRO A 396 -6.30 -1.44 15.61
CA PRO A 396 -6.77 -2.25 16.73
C PRO A 396 -6.92 -3.72 16.35
N ARG A 397 -6.81 -4.61 17.32
CA ARG A 397 -6.90 -6.06 17.14
C ARG A 397 -8.31 -6.60 17.41
N GLY A 398 -8.71 -7.62 16.67
CA GLY A 398 -9.94 -8.36 16.91
C GLY A 398 -9.80 -9.42 18.01
N LYS A 399 -10.92 -10.08 18.35
CA LYS A 399 -10.98 -11.04 19.47
C LYS A 399 -10.11 -12.30 19.30
N TYR A 400 -9.68 -12.61 18.10
CA TYR A 400 -8.82 -13.77 17.81
C TYR A 400 -7.33 -13.44 17.90
N TRP A 401 -6.99 -12.17 18.12
CA TRP A 401 -5.61 -11.71 18.22
C TRP A 401 -5.12 -11.73 19.67
N LYS A 402 -4.09 -12.51 19.98
CA LYS A 402 -3.60 -12.70 21.34
C LYS A 402 -2.42 -11.80 21.72
N GLN A 403 -1.47 -11.59 20.80
CA GLN A 403 -0.23 -10.88 21.08
C GLN A 403 -0.09 -9.72 20.12
N GLY A 404 0.55 -8.63 20.57
CA GLY A 404 1.03 -7.53 19.78
C GLY A 404 0.11 -7.14 18.65
N MET A 405 0.53 -6.22 17.84
CA MET A 405 -0.27 -5.84 16.72
C MET A 405 0.49 -6.08 15.44
N LYS A 406 -0.18 -6.63 14.46
CA LYS A 406 0.29 -6.57 13.08
C LYS A 406 -0.16 -5.26 12.47
N SER A 407 0.67 -4.65 11.64
CA SER A 407 0.33 -3.40 10.95
C SER A 407 -0.71 -3.60 9.83
N GLY A 408 -1.22 -4.82 9.67
CA GLY A 408 -2.18 -5.16 8.64
C GLY A 408 -1.52 -5.69 7.38
N TYR A 409 -2.26 -5.66 6.28
CA TYR A 409 -1.79 -5.99 4.95
C TYR A 409 -0.71 -5.00 4.50
N GLN A 410 0.35 -5.53 3.92
CA GLN A 410 1.40 -4.73 3.33
C GLN A 410 1.91 -5.37 2.06
N ASP A 411 2.18 -4.53 1.10
CA ASP A 411 2.92 -4.90 -0.08
C ASP A 411 4.03 -3.90 -0.40
N ALA A 412 4.85 -4.26 -1.36
CA ALA A 412 5.80 -3.39 -2.00
C ALA A 412 5.53 -3.44 -3.50
N GLY A 413 4.93 -2.38 -4.05
CA GLY A 413 4.88 -2.22 -5.50
C GLY A 413 6.30 -2.26 -6.04
N SER A 414 6.55 -3.12 -7.01
CA SER A 414 7.92 -3.51 -7.33
C SER A 414 8.11 -3.76 -8.83
N TRP A 415 9.27 -3.39 -9.34
CA TRP A 415 9.68 -3.66 -10.70
C TRP A 415 9.78 -5.16 -10.97
N THR A 416 9.10 -5.62 -12.00
CA THR A 416 9.07 -7.01 -12.48
C THR A 416 9.45 -7.07 -13.94
N PHE A 417 10.32 -8.01 -14.30
CA PHE A 417 10.78 -8.24 -15.65
C PHE A 417 10.45 -9.66 -16.11
N LEU A 418 10.01 -9.81 -17.36
CA LEU A 418 9.62 -11.11 -17.90
C LEU A 418 10.66 -11.66 -18.87
N HIS A 419 10.82 -12.98 -18.88
CA HIS A 419 11.71 -13.65 -19.82
C HIS A 419 11.30 -13.46 -21.29
N SER A 420 10.01 -13.19 -21.55
CA SER A 420 9.49 -12.93 -22.91
C SER A 420 9.88 -11.57 -23.50
N THR A 421 10.37 -10.63 -22.66
CA THR A 421 10.89 -9.35 -23.14
C THR A 421 12.24 -9.54 -23.81
N PRO A 422 12.50 -8.99 -25.02
CA PRO A 422 13.81 -9.06 -25.67
C PRO A 422 14.92 -8.47 -24.79
N ASP A 423 16.10 -9.07 -24.81
CA ASP A 423 17.18 -8.74 -23.85
C ASP A 423 17.56 -7.26 -23.89
N ARG A 424 17.74 -6.68 -25.09
CA ARG A 424 18.11 -5.28 -25.20
C ARG A 424 17.11 -4.31 -24.55
N GLN A 425 15.81 -4.56 -24.71
CA GLN A 425 14.73 -3.77 -24.09
C GLN A 425 14.68 -4.01 -22.59
N LYS A 426 14.83 -5.27 -22.16
CA LYS A 426 14.83 -5.66 -20.75
C LYS A 426 15.99 -5.02 -19.97
N GLU A 427 17.20 -5.03 -20.56
CA GLU A 427 18.38 -4.37 -20.00
C GLU A 427 18.24 -2.86 -19.94
N ALA A 428 17.68 -2.23 -20.98
CA ALA A 428 17.38 -0.81 -20.99
C ALA A 428 16.30 -0.43 -19.95
N ALA A 429 15.27 -1.27 -19.79
CA ALA A 429 14.24 -1.11 -18.75
C ALA A 429 14.82 -1.31 -17.34
N TRP A 430 15.77 -2.25 -17.17
CA TRP A 430 16.50 -2.43 -15.91
C TRP A 430 17.27 -1.16 -15.50
N LEU A 431 17.93 -0.49 -16.43
CA LEU A 431 18.60 0.78 -16.16
C LEU A 431 17.62 1.86 -15.72
N TYR A 432 16.44 1.93 -16.34
CA TYR A 432 15.40 2.87 -15.93
C TYR A 432 14.84 2.54 -14.54
N ALA A 433 14.53 1.28 -14.28
CA ALA A 433 14.06 0.84 -12.96
C ALA A 433 15.05 1.21 -11.85
N GLN A 434 16.33 0.94 -12.04
CA GLN A 434 17.36 1.33 -11.07
C GLN A 434 17.43 2.85 -10.87
N PHE A 435 17.23 3.63 -11.94
CA PHE A 435 17.21 5.09 -11.83
C PHE A 435 16.06 5.55 -10.93
N THR A 436 14.83 5.01 -11.10
CA THR A 436 13.67 5.39 -10.28
C THR A 436 13.82 5.05 -8.80
N VAL A 437 14.69 4.08 -8.48
CA VAL A 437 14.94 3.64 -7.10
C VAL A 437 16.36 3.94 -6.59
N SER A 438 17.16 4.72 -7.33
CA SER A 438 18.50 5.13 -6.90
C SER A 438 18.46 6.07 -5.69
N LYS A 439 19.49 6.07 -4.86
CA LYS A 439 19.58 6.97 -3.70
C LYS A 439 19.55 8.45 -4.09
N THR A 440 19.97 8.77 -5.32
CA THR A 440 19.85 10.12 -5.87
C THR A 440 18.39 10.57 -5.95
N VAL A 441 17.46 9.67 -6.31
CA VAL A 441 16.08 9.99 -6.72
C VAL A 441 15.04 9.75 -5.63
N THR A 442 15.25 8.72 -4.78
CA THR A 442 14.20 8.16 -3.93
C THR A 442 13.62 9.12 -2.90
N PHE A 443 14.41 10.05 -2.36
CA PHE A 443 13.88 11.00 -1.38
C PHE A 443 12.91 12.01 -2.04
N ASP A 444 13.25 12.55 -3.23
CA ASP A 444 12.35 13.43 -3.95
C ASP A 444 11.09 12.68 -4.45
N LYS A 445 11.23 11.40 -4.81
CA LYS A 445 10.09 10.51 -5.09
C LYS A 445 9.20 10.30 -3.85
N LEU A 446 9.80 10.09 -2.67
CA LEU A 446 9.10 10.00 -1.39
C LEU A 446 8.24 11.24 -1.12
N LEU A 447 8.77 12.45 -1.36
CA LEU A 447 8.03 13.70 -1.16
C LEU A 447 6.79 13.83 -2.06
N ASN A 448 6.75 13.11 -3.18
CA ASN A 448 5.62 13.12 -4.10
C ASN A 448 4.55 12.06 -3.79
N GLY A 449 4.92 10.93 -3.18
CA GLY A 449 4.01 9.80 -2.96
C GLY A 449 3.85 9.36 -1.51
N PHE A 450 4.75 9.76 -0.63
CA PHE A 450 4.86 9.32 0.77
C PHE A 450 4.89 7.79 0.93
N THR A 451 5.52 7.12 -0.02
CA THR A 451 5.72 5.67 -0.06
C THR A 451 7.23 5.35 -0.04
N PRO A 452 7.92 5.54 1.11
CA PRO A 452 9.36 5.39 1.20
C PRO A 452 9.79 3.95 0.96
N ILE A 453 10.93 3.77 0.28
CA ILE A 453 11.46 2.44 -0.03
C ILE A 453 12.86 2.17 0.53
N ARG A 454 13.53 3.20 1.10
CA ARG A 454 14.91 3.05 1.58
C ARG A 454 15.07 3.38 3.05
N HIS A 455 15.85 2.57 3.75
CA HIS A 455 16.26 2.84 5.13
C HIS A 455 17.06 4.15 5.23
N SER A 456 17.95 4.41 4.28
CA SER A 456 18.74 5.65 4.24
C SER A 456 17.86 6.91 4.16
N ASP A 457 16.74 6.86 3.43
CA ASP A 457 15.80 7.97 3.33
C ASP A 457 15.03 8.19 4.63
N ILE A 458 14.44 7.13 5.21
CA ILE A 458 13.66 7.26 6.46
C ILE A 458 14.49 7.55 7.70
N GLN A 459 15.80 7.30 7.66
CA GLN A 459 16.74 7.64 8.73
C GLN A 459 17.38 9.02 8.55
N SER A 460 17.10 9.69 7.44
CA SER A 460 17.69 10.99 7.15
C SER A 460 17.19 12.08 8.10
N PRO A 461 18.02 13.11 8.39
CA PRO A 461 17.57 14.29 9.14
C PRO A 461 16.42 15.03 8.43
N ALA A 462 16.38 14.99 7.09
CA ALA A 462 15.33 15.61 6.30
C ALA A 462 13.97 14.94 6.55
N PHE A 463 13.91 13.60 6.58
CA PHE A 463 12.69 12.87 6.91
C PHE A 463 12.25 13.12 8.37
N THR A 464 13.20 13.12 9.31
CA THR A 464 12.93 13.44 10.73
C THR A 464 12.34 14.84 10.90
N ALA A 465 12.81 15.82 10.13
CA ALA A 465 12.28 17.18 10.17
C ALA A 465 10.81 17.29 9.72
N MET A 466 10.28 16.30 9.02
CA MET A 466 8.87 16.24 8.57
C MET A 466 7.91 15.69 9.64
N GLN A 467 8.39 15.29 10.80
CA GLN A 467 7.62 14.61 11.86
C GLN A 467 6.30 15.31 12.19
N LYS A 468 6.33 16.64 12.37
CA LYS A 468 5.14 17.43 12.69
C LYS A 468 4.07 17.39 11.59
N GLY A 469 4.50 17.42 10.32
CA GLY A 469 3.64 17.50 9.14
C GLY A 469 3.09 16.15 8.66
N LEU A 470 3.54 15.01 9.22
CA LEU A 470 3.15 13.67 8.73
C LEU A 470 2.36 12.83 9.76
N GLY A 471 1.84 13.46 10.83
CA GLY A 471 0.84 12.88 11.72
C GLY A 471 1.16 11.53 12.37
N GLY A 472 2.44 11.15 12.49
CA GLY A 472 2.90 9.88 13.07
C GLY A 472 3.57 8.94 12.07
N LEU A 473 3.60 9.29 10.78
CA LEU A 473 4.23 8.44 9.76
C LEU A 473 5.76 8.34 9.92
N VAL A 474 6.40 9.44 10.34
CA VAL A 474 7.85 9.45 10.61
C VAL A 474 8.17 8.53 11.78
N GLU A 475 7.41 8.62 12.86
CA GLU A 475 7.54 7.77 14.04
C GLU A 475 7.38 6.30 13.69
N PHE A 476 6.39 5.96 12.85
CA PHE A 476 6.19 4.61 12.38
C PHE A 476 7.42 4.09 11.62
N TYR A 477 7.87 4.79 10.58
CA TYR A 477 8.99 4.33 9.75
C TYR A 477 10.34 4.33 10.48
N GLN A 478 10.53 5.17 11.50
CA GLN A 478 11.74 5.19 12.32
C GLN A 478 11.69 4.21 13.51
N SER A 479 10.57 3.53 13.74
CA SER A 479 10.39 2.54 14.81
C SER A 479 10.52 1.10 14.30
N ASP A 480 10.54 0.14 15.23
CA ASP A 480 10.48 -1.29 14.92
C ASP A 480 9.09 -1.74 14.43
N ALA A 481 8.07 -0.90 14.57
CA ALA A 481 6.70 -1.21 14.12
C ALA A 481 6.63 -1.52 12.62
N LYS A 482 7.49 -0.88 11.79
CA LYS A 482 7.59 -1.17 10.36
C LYS A 482 7.98 -2.61 10.02
N ASN A 483 8.56 -3.34 10.98
CA ASN A 483 8.97 -4.73 10.79
C ASN A 483 7.86 -5.74 11.16
N VAL A 484 6.73 -5.25 11.70
CA VAL A 484 5.60 -6.09 12.14
C VAL A 484 4.54 -6.13 11.04
N TRP A 485 4.92 -6.60 9.86
CA TRP A 485 4.04 -6.68 8.71
C TRP A 485 3.65 -8.12 8.39
N THR A 486 2.47 -8.29 7.80
CA THR A 486 2.09 -9.55 7.21
C THR A 486 2.41 -9.50 5.72
N PRO A 487 3.23 -10.42 5.22
CA PRO A 487 3.53 -10.48 3.80
C PRO A 487 2.27 -10.88 3.03
N SER A 488 2.12 -10.29 1.87
CA SER A 488 1.07 -10.63 0.93
C SER A 488 1.59 -11.60 -0.13
N GLY A 489 0.70 -12.39 -0.69
CA GLY A 489 0.89 -13.12 -1.94
C GLY A 489 1.76 -14.37 -1.92
N VAL A 490 2.65 -14.57 -0.95
CA VAL A 490 3.63 -15.69 -0.95
C VAL A 490 2.98 -17.06 -1.12
N ASN A 491 1.85 -17.28 -0.44
CA ASN A 491 1.13 -18.55 -0.47
C ASN A 491 0.13 -18.66 -1.64
N ILE A 492 -0.03 -17.59 -2.43
CA ILE A 492 -1.01 -17.53 -3.52
C ILE A 492 -0.36 -18.03 -4.82
N PRO A 493 -0.78 -19.19 -5.36
CA PRO A 493 -0.11 -19.76 -6.54
C PRO A 493 -0.52 -19.15 -7.87
N ASP A 494 -1.69 -18.50 -7.93
CA ASP A 494 -2.25 -17.83 -9.10
C ASP A 494 -3.05 -16.62 -8.66
N TYR A 495 -2.37 -15.48 -8.51
CA TYR A 495 -2.97 -14.25 -7.98
C TYR A 495 -4.16 -13.80 -8.81
N SER A 496 -4.01 -13.66 -10.12
CA SER A 496 -5.05 -13.08 -10.99
C SER A 496 -6.40 -13.78 -10.90
N THR A 497 -6.39 -15.12 -10.94
CA THR A 497 -7.63 -15.91 -10.86
C THR A 497 -8.20 -15.90 -9.45
N MET A 498 -7.33 -16.05 -8.44
CA MET A 498 -7.77 -16.17 -7.06
C MET A 498 -8.21 -14.82 -6.49
N ALA A 499 -7.59 -13.69 -6.89
CA ALA A 499 -8.04 -12.34 -6.54
C ALA A 499 -9.46 -12.07 -7.09
N ALA A 500 -9.73 -12.47 -8.34
CA ALA A 500 -11.07 -12.33 -8.91
C ALA A 500 -12.11 -13.14 -8.12
N MET A 501 -11.78 -14.36 -7.72
CA MET A 501 -12.66 -15.18 -6.86
C MET A 501 -12.87 -14.49 -5.49
N TRP A 502 -11.82 -13.92 -4.91
CA TRP A 502 -11.82 -13.28 -3.61
C TRP A 502 -12.79 -12.10 -3.56
N TRP A 503 -12.53 -11.05 -4.31
CA TRP A 503 -13.35 -9.84 -4.23
C TRP A 503 -14.79 -10.05 -4.72
N GLN A 504 -15.03 -10.94 -5.70
CA GLN A 504 -16.38 -11.23 -6.19
C GLN A 504 -17.25 -11.89 -5.10
N HIS A 505 -16.71 -12.89 -4.37
CA HIS A 505 -17.48 -13.52 -3.29
C HIS A 505 -17.70 -12.58 -2.11
N ILE A 506 -16.72 -11.72 -1.79
CA ILE A 506 -16.90 -10.70 -0.77
C ILE A 506 -18.01 -9.73 -1.19
N GLY A 507 -18.04 -9.29 -2.44
CA GLY A 507 -19.12 -8.45 -2.96
C GLY A 507 -20.48 -9.15 -2.96
N GLU A 508 -20.55 -10.45 -3.33
CA GLU A 508 -21.79 -11.25 -3.22
C GLU A 508 -22.34 -11.22 -1.78
N TYR A 509 -21.48 -11.32 -0.77
CA TYR A 509 -21.88 -11.22 0.64
C TYR A 509 -22.33 -9.82 1.04
N LEU A 510 -21.59 -8.78 0.67
CA LEU A 510 -21.88 -7.41 1.11
C LEU A 510 -23.20 -6.90 0.51
N TYR A 511 -23.52 -7.29 -0.73
CA TYR A 511 -24.64 -6.77 -1.49
C TYR A 511 -25.77 -7.77 -1.76
N GLY A 512 -25.61 -9.02 -1.34
CA GLY A 512 -26.60 -10.09 -1.50
C GLY A 512 -27.13 -10.62 -0.16
N ASP A 513 -27.88 -11.71 -0.25
CA ASP A 513 -28.55 -12.35 0.91
C ASP A 513 -27.82 -13.59 1.45
N ILE A 514 -26.61 -13.86 0.96
CA ILE A 514 -25.78 -14.99 1.41
C ILE A 514 -25.11 -14.66 2.75
N THR A 515 -24.93 -15.61 3.64
CA THR A 515 -24.24 -15.42 4.92
C THR A 515 -22.72 -15.39 4.77
N ALA A 516 -22.01 -14.75 5.71
CA ALA A 516 -20.55 -14.74 5.76
C ALA A 516 -19.97 -16.17 5.79
N LYS A 517 -20.58 -17.04 6.57
CA LYS A 517 -20.19 -18.44 6.67
C LYS A 517 -20.31 -19.17 5.32
N GLU A 518 -21.45 -19.09 4.67
CA GLU A 518 -21.67 -19.72 3.36
C GLU A 518 -20.72 -19.18 2.30
N THR A 519 -20.51 -17.86 2.29
CA THR A 519 -19.57 -17.19 1.39
C THR A 519 -18.16 -17.77 1.53
N LEU A 520 -17.63 -17.78 2.75
CA LEU A 520 -16.26 -18.22 3.01
C LEU A 520 -16.08 -19.74 2.83
N PHE A 521 -17.10 -20.54 3.12
CA PHE A 521 -17.06 -21.97 2.83
C PHE A 521 -17.04 -22.25 1.33
N LYS A 522 -17.86 -21.52 0.56
CA LYS A 522 -17.88 -21.60 -0.91
C LYS A 522 -16.54 -21.14 -1.50
N LEU A 523 -16.00 -20.03 -1.02
CA LEU A 523 -14.73 -19.47 -1.49
C LEU A 523 -13.56 -20.41 -1.18
N ALA A 524 -13.46 -20.92 0.05
CA ALA A 524 -12.43 -21.87 0.45
C ALA A 524 -12.44 -23.15 -0.42
N SER A 525 -13.64 -23.66 -0.72
CA SER A 525 -13.80 -24.80 -1.62
C SER A 525 -13.33 -24.49 -3.04
N LYS A 526 -13.64 -23.29 -3.56
CA LYS A 526 -13.18 -22.87 -4.89
C LYS A 526 -11.66 -22.70 -4.95
N PHE A 527 -11.06 -22.13 -3.90
CA PHE A 527 -9.61 -22.01 -3.81
C PHE A 527 -8.94 -23.39 -3.78
N ASP A 528 -9.44 -24.33 -2.97
CA ASP A 528 -8.92 -25.69 -2.93
C ASP A 528 -9.06 -26.40 -4.29
N GLN A 529 -10.19 -26.25 -4.97
CA GLN A 529 -10.41 -26.81 -6.32
C GLN A 529 -9.47 -26.19 -7.36
N HIS A 530 -9.27 -24.89 -7.33
CA HIS A 530 -8.34 -24.20 -8.23
C HIS A 530 -6.90 -24.66 -8.00
N MET A 531 -6.44 -24.69 -6.75
CA MET A 531 -5.12 -25.22 -6.41
C MET A 531 -4.95 -26.69 -6.82
N GLN A 532 -6.00 -27.51 -6.71
CA GLN A 532 -5.98 -28.88 -7.20
C GLN A 532 -5.81 -28.93 -8.73
N SER A 533 -6.43 -28.03 -9.49
CA SER A 533 -6.23 -27.95 -10.95
C SER A 533 -4.81 -27.52 -11.31
N LEU A 534 -4.24 -26.58 -10.56
CA LEU A 534 -2.87 -26.13 -10.76
C LEU A 534 -1.84 -27.21 -10.47
N SER A 535 -2.12 -28.16 -9.58
CA SER A 535 -1.22 -29.28 -9.29
C SER A 535 -0.99 -30.21 -10.49
N ALA A 536 -1.87 -30.17 -11.48
CA ALA A 536 -1.74 -30.91 -12.74
C ALA A 536 -0.92 -30.17 -13.81
N ILE A 537 -0.57 -28.89 -13.57
CA ILE A 537 0.19 -28.06 -14.49
C ILE A 537 1.65 -28.06 -14.05
N PRO A 538 2.62 -28.34 -14.93
CA PRO A 538 4.03 -28.22 -14.56
C PRO A 538 4.36 -26.78 -14.14
N MET A 539 4.73 -26.58 -12.89
CA MET A 539 5.26 -25.34 -12.37
C MET A 539 6.78 -25.48 -12.16
N ARG A 540 7.51 -24.38 -12.22
CA ARG A 540 8.97 -24.39 -12.03
C ARG A 540 9.34 -24.90 -10.64
N GLN A 541 8.60 -24.47 -9.62
CA GLN A 541 8.80 -24.88 -8.22
C GLN A 541 7.51 -24.73 -7.43
N CYS A 542 7.46 -25.36 -6.26
CA CYS A 542 6.40 -25.14 -5.26
C CYS A 542 4.95 -25.31 -5.81
N SER A 543 4.73 -26.27 -6.73
CA SER A 543 3.37 -26.58 -7.19
C SER A 543 2.45 -26.92 -6.02
N PRO A 544 1.18 -26.46 -6.03
CA PRO A 544 0.23 -26.79 -4.97
C PRO A 544 0.10 -28.31 -4.79
N LYS A 545 0.05 -28.75 -3.53
CA LYS A 545 -0.16 -30.16 -3.18
C LYS A 545 -1.08 -30.21 -1.97
N LEU A 546 -2.38 -30.38 -2.23
CA LEU A 546 -3.38 -30.28 -1.18
C LEU A 546 -3.22 -31.36 -0.10
N ASN A 547 -3.32 -30.96 1.16
CA ASN A 547 -3.46 -31.86 2.29
C ASN A 547 -4.73 -32.70 2.16
N MET A 548 -4.74 -33.90 2.73
CA MET A 548 -5.96 -34.68 2.89
C MET A 548 -6.95 -33.92 3.77
N ILE A 549 -8.22 -34.05 3.45
CA ILE A 549 -9.30 -33.53 4.29
C ILE A 549 -9.23 -34.22 5.66
N SER A 550 -9.16 -33.43 6.71
CA SER A 550 -9.09 -33.90 8.09
C SER A 550 -9.93 -33.03 9.02
N ASP A 551 -10.14 -33.48 10.25
CA ASP A 551 -10.78 -32.66 11.28
C ASP A 551 -9.92 -31.42 11.53
N PRO A 552 -10.49 -30.19 11.51
CA PRO A 552 -9.75 -28.97 11.74
C PRO A 552 -8.98 -28.92 13.09
N THR A 553 -9.42 -29.69 14.08
CA THR A 553 -8.78 -29.73 15.40
C THR A 553 -7.32 -30.21 15.37
N VAL A 554 -6.92 -30.99 14.36
CA VAL A 554 -5.52 -31.41 14.19
C VAL A 554 -4.56 -30.24 13.97
N TRP A 555 -5.10 -29.09 13.55
CA TRP A 555 -4.33 -27.88 13.27
C TRP A 555 -4.27 -26.89 14.44
N LEU A 556 -5.11 -27.08 15.51
CA LEU A 556 -5.25 -26.12 16.61
C LEU A 556 -3.93 -25.74 17.32
N ASN A 557 -2.98 -26.66 17.38
CA ASN A 557 -1.70 -26.45 18.05
C ASN A 557 -0.56 -26.14 17.07
N LYS A 558 -0.88 -26.00 15.79
CA LYS A 558 0.10 -25.65 14.76
C LYS A 558 0.19 -24.12 14.59
N PRO A 559 1.32 -23.58 14.17
CA PRO A 559 1.42 -22.17 13.80
C PRO A 559 0.39 -21.80 12.73
N GLY A 560 -0.10 -20.56 12.75
CA GLY A 560 -1.11 -20.09 11.81
C GLY A 560 -2.48 -20.74 11.97
N ALA A 561 -2.85 -21.19 13.16
CA ALA A 561 -4.17 -21.75 13.46
C ALA A 561 -5.17 -20.65 13.91
N PRO A 562 -5.72 -19.83 13.00
CA PRO A 562 -6.50 -18.63 13.32
C PRO A 562 -7.93 -18.92 13.79
N TRP A 563 -8.34 -20.19 13.86
CA TRP A 563 -9.60 -20.61 14.47
C TRP A 563 -9.49 -20.83 15.99
N LYS A 564 -8.31 -20.68 16.60
CA LYS A 564 -8.18 -20.64 18.05
C LYS A 564 -8.91 -19.42 18.57
N GLU A 565 -9.99 -19.62 19.27
CA GLU A 565 -10.68 -18.53 19.92
C GLU A 565 -9.82 -17.95 21.05
N ILE A 566 -9.63 -16.64 21.01
CA ILE A 566 -8.97 -15.90 22.06
C ILE A 566 -10.04 -15.04 22.70
N VAL A 567 -10.28 -15.28 23.99
CA VAL A 567 -11.28 -14.51 24.76
C VAL A 567 -10.74 -13.08 24.91
N GLU A 568 -11.23 -12.18 24.08
CA GLU A 568 -11.05 -10.75 24.26
C GLU A 568 -11.96 -10.29 25.42
N LYS A 569 -11.44 -9.36 26.24
CA LYS A 569 -12.30 -8.69 27.22
C LYS A 569 -13.38 -7.93 26.45
N GLN A 570 -14.63 -8.11 26.81
CA GLN A 570 -15.77 -7.45 26.16
C GLN A 570 -15.83 -5.93 26.38
N GLN A 571 -14.89 -5.35 27.11
CA GLN A 571 -14.77 -3.90 27.33
C GLN A 571 -13.80 -3.30 26.35
N GLY A 572 -14.14 -2.10 25.84
CA GLY A 572 -13.22 -1.31 25.01
C GLY A 572 -11.96 -0.91 25.79
N VAL A 573 -10.83 -0.97 25.13
CA VAL A 573 -9.52 -0.58 25.67
C VAL A 573 -8.92 0.46 24.73
N THR A 574 -8.52 1.60 25.30
CA THR A 574 -7.81 2.69 24.59
C THR A 574 -6.52 3.03 25.30
N LEU A 575 -5.58 3.63 24.58
CA LEU A 575 -4.34 4.19 25.12
C LEU A 575 -4.13 5.62 24.60
N PRO A 576 -3.58 6.53 25.42
CA PRO A 576 -3.11 7.81 24.95
C PRO A 576 -2.07 7.66 23.84
N LEU A 577 -2.06 8.57 22.85
CA LEU A 577 -1.11 8.50 21.72
C LEU A 577 0.35 8.43 22.18
N SER A 578 0.72 9.17 23.24
CA SER A 578 2.07 9.14 23.81
C SER A 578 2.50 7.76 24.33
N GLU A 579 1.56 6.97 24.84
CA GLU A 579 1.84 5.60 25.26
C GLU A 579 1.94 4.66 24.05
N VAL A 580 1.11 4.89 23.02
CA VAL A 580 1.17 4.12 21.78
C VAL A 580 2.52 4.30 21.08
N TYR A 581 3.05 5.53 21.02
CA TYR A 581 4.36 5.77 20.42
C TYR A 581 5.52 5.15 21.21
N LYS A 582 5.39 5.03 22.54
CA LYS A 582 6.35 4.25 23.34
C LYS A 582 6.32 2.77 22.97
N LEU A 583 5.12 2.22 22.69
CA LEU A 583 4.97 0.82 22.26
C LEU A 583 5.60 0.56 20.89
N TRP A 584 5.63 1.52 19.99
CA TRP A 584 6.32 1.39 18.72
C TRP A 584 7.84 1.22 18.84
N ASN A 585 8.45 1.73 19.91
CA ASN A 585 9.88 1.57 20.20
C ASN A 585 10.20 0.31 21.02
N ILE A 586 9.21 -0.51 21.36
CA ILE A 586 9.41 -1.77 22.09
C ILE A 586 9.71 -2.88 21.08
N ASP A 587 10.76 -3.64 21.37
CA ASP A 587 11.14 -4.87 20.67
C ASP A 587 9.95 -5.86 20.70
N VAL A 588 9.27 -6.01 19.56
CA VAL A 588 8.13 -6.92 19.37
C VAL A 588 8.64 -8.31 19.00
N ARG A 589 9.73 -8.76 19.66
CA ARG A 589 10.26 -10.11 19.48
C ARG A 589 9.45 -11.15 20.22
#